data_d5562b8f2e389b689d98d261759748e4
#
_entry.id   d5562b8f2e389b689d98d261759748e4
#
_cell.length_a   1.000
_cell.length_b   1.000
_cell.length_c   1.000
_cell.angle_alpha   90.00
_cell.angle_beta   90.00
_cell.angle_gamma   90.00
#
_symmetry.space_group_name_H-M   'P 1'
#
loop_
_entity.id
_entity.type
_entity.pdbx_description
1 polymer ?
#
loop_
_entity_poly.entity_id
_entity_poly.type
_entity_poly.pdbx_seq_one_letter_code
_entity_poly.pdbx_strand_id
1 'polypeptide(L)'
;MCSWQSKKKEIQSLTETEKSELSLAASLVAQIIETREKKGWTQRDLAQRSGIAQSSIARFERCGAMPRLDTFAKISNCVGLRLALVENP
;
A
#
# COMPACT_ATOMS: atom_id res chain seq x y z
N MET A 1 7.66 11.81 11.03
CA MET A 1 7.20 12.12 9.67
C MET A 1 7.29 10.89 8.79
N CYS A 2 6.19 10.52 8.18
CA CYS A 2 6.15 9.36 7.29
C CYS A 2 6.67 9.70 5.91
N SER A 3 7.68 8.99 5.46
CA SER A 3 8.24 9.20 4.14
C SER A 3 8.84 7.90 3.63
N TRP A 4 8.44 7.48 2.48
CA TRP A 4 9.04 6.32 1.82
C TRP A 4 10.52 6.53 1.58
N GLN A 5 10.90 7.75 1.22
CA GLN A 5 12.29 8.08 0.94
C GLN A 5 13.18 7.93 2.16
N SER A 6 12.69 8.39 3.32
CA SER A 6 13.44 8.23 4.57
C SER A 6 13.58 6.76 4.92
N LYS A 7 12.52 5.97 4.75
CA LYS A 7 12.58 4.55 5.03
C LYS A 7 13.51 3.82 4.08
N LYS A 8 13.56 4.24 2.83
CA LYS A 8 14.46 3.63 1.86
C LYS A 8 15.93 3.83 2.23
N LYS A 9 16.27 4.98 2.78
CA LYS A 9 17.63 5.22 3.24
C LYS A 9 18.01 4.31 4.38
N GLU A 10 17.06 4.02 5.27
CA GLU A 10 17.29 3.14 6.40
C GLU A 10 17.42 1.68 5.99
N ILE A 11 16.87 1.30 4.84
CA ILE A 11 16.90 -0.08 4.35
C ILE A 11 18.32 -0.62 4.26
N GLN A 12 19.30 0.23 3.94
CA GLN A 12 20.68 -0.21 3.79
C GLN A 12 21.26 -0.77 5.07
N SER A 13 20.74 -0.38 6.22
CA SER A 13 21.23 -0.85 7.51
C SER A 13 20.38 -1.98 8.11
N LEU A 14 19.36 -2.44 7.37
CA LEU A 14 18.44 -3.47 7.85
C LEU A 14 18.91 -4.86 7.45
N THR A 15 18.38 -5.86 8.14
CA THR A 15 18.63 -7.27 7.79
C THR A 15 17.94 -7.61 6.47
N GLU A 16 18.32 -8.74 5.89
CA GLU A 16 17.69 -9.20 4.65
C GLU A 16 16.18 -9.40 4.82
N THR A 17 15.76 -9.98 5.94
CA THR A 17 14.35 -10.19 6.22
C THR A 17 13.60 -8.85 6.29
N GLU A 18 14.17 -7.89 7.00
CA GLU A 18 13.55 -6.57 7.14
C GLU A 18 13.46 -5.86 5.80
N LYS A 19 14.50 -5.99 4.97
CA LYS A 19 14.49 -5.40 3.63
C LYS A 19 13.41 -6.02 2.77
N SER A 20 13.24 -7.33 2.83
CA SER A 20 12.20 -8.04 2.07
C SER A 20 10.80 -7.57 2.48
N GLU A 21 10.56 -7.41 3.77
CA GLU A 21 9.26 -6.97 4.28
C GLU A 21 8.94 -5.55 3.81
N LEU A 22 9.91 -4.64 3.90
CA LEU A 22 9.73 -3.27 3.45
C LEU A 22 9.52 -3.18 1.94
N SER A 23 10.26 -4.00 1.18
CA SER A 23 10.11 -4.03 -0.26
C SER A 23 8.74 -4.55 -0.66
N LEU A 24 8.24 -5.55 0.04
CA LEU A 24 6.91 -6.10 -0.23
C LEU A 24 5.84 -5.06 0.06
N ALA A 25 5.92 -4.39 1.21
CA ALA A 25 4.96 -3.35 1.56
C ALA A 25 4.94 -2.23 0.53
N ALA A 26 6.13 -1.78 0.11
CA ALA A 26 6.23 -0.72 -0.89
C ALA A 26 5.62 -1.16 -2.22
N SER A 27 5.86 -2.40 -2.61
CA SER A 27 5.33 -2.96 -3.84
C SER A 27 3.80 -3.03 -3.81
N LEU A 28 3.23 -3.46 -2.68
CA LEU A 28 1.79 -3.54 -2.53
C LEU A 28 1.13 -2.17 -2.60
N VAL A 29 1.71 -1.19 -1.91
CA VAL A 29 1.21 0.18 -1.95
C VAL A 29 1.28 0.74 -3.36
N ALA A 30 2.40 0.52 -4.05
CA ALA A 30 2.58 1.01 -5.41
C ALA A 30 1.55 0.43 -6.37
N GLN A 31 1.21 -0.84 -6.22
CA GLN A 31 0.19 -1.48 -7.05
C GLN A 31 -1.19 -0.84 -6.85
N ILE A 32 -1.52 -0.53 -5.60
CA ILE A 32 -2.80 0.13 -5.30
C ILE A 32 -2.85 1.51 -5.96
N ILE A 33 -1.79 2.30 -5.78
CA ILE A 33 -1.72 3.65 -6.35
C ILE A 33 -1.82 3.59 -7.87
N GLU A 34 -1.04 2.73 -8.48
CA GLU A 34 -1.00 2.59 -9.94
C GLU A 34 -2.36 2.19 -10.50
N THR A 35 -3.00 1.22 -9.86
CA THR A 35 -4.32 0.75 -10.32
C THR A 35 -5.37 1.83 -10.15
N ARG A 36 -5.32 2.56 -9.03
CA ARG A 36 -6.24 3.68 -8.79
C ARG A 36 -6.08 4.74 -9.88
N GLU A 37 -4.83 5.08 -10.21
CA GLU A 37 -4.55 6.10 -11.20
C GLU A 37 -4.99 5.68 -12.60
N LYS A 38 -4.84 4.41 -12.92
CA LYS A 38 -5.30 3.87 -14.20
C LYS A 38 -6.81 4.00 -14.36
N LYS A 39 -7.53 3.93 -13.25
CA LYS A 39 -8.99 4.10 -13.27
C LYS A 39 -9.41 5.56 -13.29
N GLY A 40 -8.46 6.48 -13.15
CA GLY A 40 -8.75 7.90 -13.09
C GLY A 40 -9.37 8.33 -11.77
N TRP A 41 -9.19 7.55 -10.72
CA TRP A 41 -9.75 7.86 -9.41
C TRP A 41 -8.78 8.68 -8.59
N THR A 42 -9.33 9.65 -7.84
CA THR A 42 -8.56 10.37 -6.82
C THR A 42 -8.57 9.56 -5.53
N GLN A 43 -7.76 10.00 -4.56
CA GLN A 43 -7.80 9.40 -3.22
C GLN A 43 -9.20 9.50 -2.62
N ARG A 44 -9.88 10.61 -2.87
CA ARG A 44 -11.25 10.81 -2.39
C ARG A 44 -12.21 9.80 -3.01
N ASP A 45 -12.06 9.54 -4.31
CA ASP A 45 -12.87 8.55 -4.99
C ASP A 45 -12.68 7.16 -4.37
N LEU A 46 -11.42 6.80 -4.13
CA LEU A 46 -11.11 5.52 -3.52
C LEU A 46 -11.70 5.44 -2.11
N ALA A 47 -11.60 6.51 -1.33
CA ALA A 47 -12.16 6.55 0.01
C ALA A 47 -13.68 6.32 -0.01
N GLN A 48 -14.37 7.00 -0.90
CA GLN A 48 -15.82 6.88 -1.02
C GLN A 48 -16.22 5.46 -1.43
N ARG A 49 -15.50 4.87 -2.37
CA ARG A 49 -15.84 3.55 -2.89
C ARG A 49 -15.49 2.43 -1.91
N SER A 50 -14.43 2.60 -1.16
CA SER A 50 -13.98 1.56 -0.23
C SER A 50 -14.61 1.66 1.15
N GLY A 51 -15.18 2.82 1.46
CA GLY A 51 -15.70 3.08 2.80
C GLY A 51 -14.61 3.37 3.82
N ILE A 52 -13.39 3.63 3.36
CA ILE A 52 -12.24 3.96 4.21
C ILE A 52 -12.09 5.48 4.22
N ALA A 53 -11.76 6.05 5.37
CA ALA A 53 -11.58 7.50 5.48
C ALA A 53 -10.48 7.99 4.53
N GLN A 54 -10.71 9.13 3.89
CA GLN A 54 -9.75 9.70 2.96
C GLN A 54 -8.40 9.95 3.63
N SER A 55 -8.41 10.40 4.88
CA SER A 55 -7.16 10.62 5.64
C SER A 55 -6.37 9.33 5.78
N SER A 56 -7.05 8.20 5.94
CA SER A 56 -6.39 6.90 6.03
C SER A 56 -5.79 6.49 4.69
N ILE A 57 -6.50 6.73 3.59
CA ILE A 57 -6.00 6.46 2.25
C ILE A 57 -4.75 7.30 1.97
N ALA A 58 -4.83 8.60 2.27
CA ALA A 58 -3.71 9.51 2.04
C ALA A 58 -2.49 9.11 2.85
N ARG A 59 -2.68 8.71 4.09
CA ARG A 59 -1.60 8.27 4.95
C ARG A 59 -0.98 6.98 4.42
N PHE A 60 -1.81 6.04 4.02
CA PHE A 60 -1.38 4.77 3.44
C PHE A 60 -0.51 5.02 2.21
N GLU A 61 -0.95 5.88 1.29
CA GLU A 61 -0.21 6.15 0.06
C GLU A 61 1.07 6.94 0.30
N ARG A 62 1.03 7.87 1.24
CA ARG A 62 2.18 8.76 1.50
C ARG A 62 3.23 8.11 2.38
N CYS A 63 2.81 7.43 3.43
CA CYS A 63 3.74 6.87 4.42
C CYS A 63 4.11 5.43 4.13
N GLY A 64 3.29 4.74 3.36
CA GLY A 64 3.46 3.31 3.18
C GLY A 64 3.21 2.52 4.44
N ALA A 65 2.58 3.14 5.43
CA ALA A 65 2.20 2.44 6.64
C ALA A 65 1.07 1.47 6.29
N MET A 66 1.33 0.18 6.48
CA MET A 66 0.33 -0.83 6.15
C MET A 66 -0.83 -0.75 7.11
N PRO A 67 -2.07 -0.67 6.60
CA PRO A 67 -3.24 -0.75 7.45
C PRO A 67 -3.45 -2.19 7.91
N ARG A 68 -4.47 -2.40 8.70
CA ARG A 68 -4.87 -3.76 9.05
C ARG A 68 -5.17 -4.54 7.78
N LEU A 69 -4.98 -5.85 7.85
CA LEU A 69 -5.16 -6.71 6.68
C LEU A 69 -6.58 -6.61 6.11
N ASP A 70 -7.59 -6.54 6.98
CA ASP A 70 -8.97 -6.41 6.53
C ASP A 70 -9.19 -5.08 5.79
N THR A 71 -8.60 -4.00 6.29
CA THR A 71 -8.66 -2.70 5.64
C THR A 71 -7.96 -2.73 4.28
N PHE A 72 -6.77 -3.32 4.25
CA PHE A 72 -6.01 -3.44 3.01
C PHE A 72 -6.78 -4.25 1.97
N ALA A 73 -7.42 -5.33 2.41
CA ALA A 73 -8.23 -6.17 1.51
C ALA A 73 -9.39 -5.37 0.92
N LYS A 74 -10.06 -4.53 1.72
CA LYS A 74 -11.13 -3.68 1.23
C LYS A 74 -10.64 -2.72 0.16
N ILE A 75 -9.51 -2.09 0.40
CA ILE A 75 -8.92 -1.16 -0.56
C ILE A 75 -8.56 -1.88 -1.84
N SER A 76 -7.92 -3.04 -1.72
CA SER A 76 -7.51 -3.83 -2.88
C SER A 76 -8.70 -4.27 -3.72
N ASN A 77 -9.73 -4.80 -3.07
CA ASN A 77 -10.93 -5.24 -3.77
C ASN A 77 -11.62 -4.08 -4.47
N CYS A 78 -11.60 -2.91 -3.85
CA CYS A 78 -12.24 -1.72 -4.40
C CYS A 78 -11.63 -1.34 -5.75
N VAL A 79 -10.31 -1.47 -5.90
CA VAL A 79 -9.64 -1.16 -7.15
C VAL A 79 -9.61 -2.35 -8.12
N GLY A 80 -10.17 -3.49 -7.72
CA GLY A 80 -10.25 -4.66 -8.58
C GLY A 80 -9.10 -5.63 -8.42
N LEU A 81 -8.31 -5.49 -7.36
CA LEU A 81 -7.22 -6.41 -7.06
C LEU A 81 -7.67 -7.37 -5.97
N ARG A 82 -7.05 -8.54 -5.93
CA ARG A 82 -7.32 -9.53 -4.90
C ARG A 82 -6.03 -9.95 -4.23
N LEU A 83 -6.06 -9.98 -2.90
CA LEU A 83 -4.93 -10.50 -2.15
C LEU A 83 -4.93 -12.01 -2.23
N ALA A 84 -3.77 -12.57 -2.47
CA ALA A 84 -3.59 -14.01 -2.53
C ALA A 84 -2.18 -14.38 -2.13
N LEU A 85 -2.02 -15.54 -1.53
CA LEU A 85 -0.73 -16.11 -1.25
C LEU A 85 -0.41 -17.11 -2.34
N VAL A 86 0.83 -17.06 -2.80
CA VAL A 86 1.30 -17.91 -3.89
C VAL A 86 2.52 -18.67 -3.38
N GLU A 87 2.60 -19.96 -3.66
CA GLU A 87 3.76 -20.74 -3.28
C GLU A 87 4.99 -20.25 -4.02
N ASN A 88 6.11 -20.15 -3.30
CA ASN A 88 7.39 -19.90 -3.95
C ASN A 88 7.85 -21.15 -4.67
N PRO A 89 8.39 -21.00 -5.89
CA PRO A 89 8.90 -22.15 -6.62
C PRO A 89 10.13 -22.76 -5.96
#